data_e0393d596e0518c5d4e1a830031db80f
#
_entry.id   e0393d596e0518c5d4e1a830031db80f
#
_cell.length_a   1.000
_cell.length_b   1.000
_cell.length_c   1.000
_cell.angle_alpha   90.00
_cell.angle_beta   90.00
_cell.angle_gamma   90.00
#
_symmetry.space_group_name_H-M   'P 1'
#
loop_
_entity.id
_entity.type
_entity.pdbx_description
1 polymer ?
#
loop_
_entity_poly.entity_id
_entity_poly.type
_entity_poly.pdbx_seq_one_letter_code
_entity_poly.pdbx_strand_id
1 'polypeptide(L)'
;MGPVHAVFKADGDETRGRYSISEWWLEPYTRGPGAHTHEEDDVFFVIEGTMSFFVGGAWIDAPKGSLVIAPGGTAHDFENRTADRAGALNLSVPGDFEPHMEGIAEWFRARSAAASRTANALRSQSVSPGRRPARRRGRG
;
A
#
# COMPACT_ATOMS: atom_id res chain seq x y z
N MET A 1 6.37 5.16 -8.85
CA MET A 1 5.41 5.22 -7.74
C MET A 1 5.31 3.85 -7.12
N GLY A 2 5.09 3.74 -5.82
CA GLY A 2 4.90 2.47 -5.15
C GLY A 2 3.57 1.81 -5.52
N PRO A 3 3.29 0.61 -5.02
CA PRO A 3 2.06 -0.13 -5.30
C PRO A 3 0.79 0.50 -4.71
N VAL A 4 0.89 1.60 -3.99
CA VAL A 4 -0.21 2.41 -3.47
C VAL A 4 -0.20 3.78 -4.13
N HIS A 5 -1.37 4.22 -4.56
CA HIS A 5 -1.57 5.51 -5.21
C HIS A 5 -2.73 6.24 -4.54
N ALA A 6 -2.47 7.43 -4.04
CA ALA A 6 -3.48 8.30 -3.46
C ALA A 6 -3.73 9.51 -4.36
N VAL A 7 -4.99 9.87 -4.54
CA VAL A 7 -5.43 11.04 -5.29
C VAL A 7 -6.36 11.87 -4.43
N PHE A 8 -5.94 13.07 -4.03
CA PHE A 8 -6.81 14.01 -3.32
C PHE A 8 -7.86 14.60 -4.26
N LYS A 9 -9.11 14.57 -3.82
CA LYS A 9 -10.27 15.13 -4.51
C LYS A 9 -10.76 16.42 -3.87
N ALA A 10 -10.66 16.51 -2.53
CA ALA A 10 -10.91 17.73 -1.78
C ALA A 10 -10.01 17.70 -0.54
N ASP A 11 -9.23 18.74 -0.35
CA ASP A 11 -8.33 18.86 0.80
C ASP A 11 -8.94 19.71 1.93
N GLY A 12 -8.23 19.78 3.05
CA GLY A 12 -8.66 20.53 4.21
C GLY A 12 -8.81 22.04 3.95
N ASP A 13 -7.99 22.59 3.05
CA ASP A 13 -8.06 24.01 2.68
C ASP A 13 -9.36 24.33 1.94
N GLU A 14 -9.76 23.47 0.99
CA GLU A 14 -11.01 23.62 0.24
C GLU A 14 -12.26 23.48 1.11
N THR A 15 -12.17 22.65 2.16
CA THR A 15 -13.31 22.33 3.05
C THR A 15 -13.30 23.12 4.36
N ARG A 16 -12.34 24.01 4.57
CA ARG A 16 -12.09 24.73 5.82
C ARG A 16 -11.82 23.78 7.01
N GLY A 17 -11.04 22.73 6.78
CA GLY A 17 -10.68 21.73 7.78
C GLY A 17 -11.83 20.82 8.24
N ARG A 18 -12.99 20.84 7.59
CA ARG A 18 -14.14 20.03 8.01
C ARG A 18 -14.04 18.58 7.61
N TYR A 19 -13.49 18.30 6.43
CA TYR A 19 -13.24 16.96 5.90
C TYR A 19 -12.21 17.01 4.78
N SER A 20 -11.61 15.87 4.46
CA SER A 20 -10.88 15.67 3.22
C SER A 20 -11.39 14.43 2.49
N ILE A 21 -11.28 14.42 1.17
CA ILE A 21 -11.70 13.29 0.33
C ILE A 21 -10.53 12.88 -0.55
N SER A 22 -10.20 11.60 -0.54
CA SER A 22 -9.14 11.03 -1.36
C SER A 22 -9.53 9.66 -1.91
N GLU A 23 -8.95 9.29 -3.04
CA GLU A 23 -8.99 7.92 -3.56
C GLU A 23 -7.69 7.22 -3.22
N TRP A 24 -7.80 5.95 -2.82
CA TRP A 24 -6.69 5.06 -2.55
C TRP A 24 -6.77 3.85 -3.47
N TRP A 25 -5.72 3.65 -4.24
CA TRP A 25 -5.61 2.57 -5.20
C TRP A 25 -4.44 1.67 -4.82
N LEU A 26 -4.71 0.38 -4.68
CA LEU A 26 -3.73 -0.63 -4.29
C LEU A 26 -3.59 -1.67 -5.40
N GLU A 27 -2.38 -1.86 -5.86
CA GLU A 27 -2.06 -2.94 -6.78
C GLU A 27 -2.22 -4.31 -6.09
N PRO A 28 -2.25 -5.43 -6.84
CA PRO A 28 -2.38 -6.77 -6.24
C PRO A 28 -1.36 -7.02 -5.14
N TYR A 29 -1.79 -7.68 -4.07
CA TYR A 29 -0.97 -8.10 -2.93
C TYR A 29 -0.16 -6.97 -2.29
N THR A 30 -0.75 -5.79 -2.17
CA THR A 30 -0.13 -4.61 -1.57
C THR A 30 -0.48 -4.51 -0.09
N ARG A 31 0.54 -4.45 0.77
CA ARG A 31 0.36 -4.17 2.19
C ARG A 31 0.17 -2.68 2.44
N GLY A 32 -0.64 -2.37 3.46
CA GLY A 32 -0.87 -1.03 3.93
C GLY A 32 0.29 -0.45 4.77
N PRO A 33 0.07 0.72 5.37
CA PRO A 33 1.06 1.43 6.19
C PRO A 33 1.40 0.71 7.51
N GLY A 34 0.60 -0.24 7.92
CA GLY A 34 0.62 -0.85 9.23
C GLY A 34 -0.42 -0.23 10.17
N ALA A 35 -0.82 -0.98 11.19
CA ALA A 35 -1.82 -0.51 12.14
C ALA A 35 -1.35 0.76 12.86
N HIS A 36 -2.17 1.79 12.79
CA HIS A 36 -1.92 3.10 13.37
C HIS A 36 -3.22 3.71 13.91
N THR A 37 -3.08 4.78 14.68
CA THR A 37 -4.20 5.56 15.22
C THR A 37 -4.00 7.03 14.93
N HIS A 38 -5.10 7.75 14.74
CA HIS A 38 -5.17 9.21 14.71
C HIS A 38 -6.54 9.67 15.22
N GLU A 39 -6.74 10.96 15.42
CA GLU A 39 -7.96 11.48 16.02
C GLU A 39 -9.13 11.58 15.04
N GLU A 40 -8.83 11.63 13.74
CA GLU A 40 -9.82 11.73 12.67
C GLU A 40 -10.60 10.42 12.52
N ASP A 41 -11.88 10.55 12.17
CA ASP A 41 -12.67 9.43 11.67
C ASP A 41 -12.33 9.18 10.19
N ASP A 42 -12.05 7.94 9.83
CA ASP A 42 -11.92 7.53 8.44
C ASP A 42 -13.13 6.72 7.99
N VAL A 43 -13.70 7.14 6.87
CA VAL A 43 -14.78 6.42 6.19
C VAL A 43 -14.29 5.99 4.82
N PHE A 44 -14.31 4.70 4.55
CA PHE A 44 -13.91 4.12 3.28
C PHE A 44 -15.10 3.54 2.53
N PHE A 45 -15.22 3.87 1.26
CA PHE A 45 -16.17 3.24 0.35
C PHE A 45 -15.41 2.54 -0.77
N VAL A 46 -15.51 1.21 -0.83
CA VAL A 46 -14.78 0.40 -1.83
C VAL A 46 -15.43 0.57 -3.20
N ILE A 47 -14.68 1.12 -4.15
CA ILE A 47 -15.15 1.45 -5.50
C ILE A 47 -14.70 0.43 -6.56
N GLU A 48 -13.66 -0.35 -6.28
CA GLU A 48 -13.17 -1.41 -7.17
C GLU A 48 -12.50 -2.53 -6.37
N GLY A 49 -12.68 -3.77 -6.82
CA GLY A 49 -12.04 -4.95 -6.24
C GLY A 49 -12.52 -5.26 -4.82
N THR A 50 -11.63 -5.85 -4.04
CA THR A 50 -11.84 -6.15 -2.61
C THR A 50 -10.64 -5.63 -1.82
N MET A 51 -10.91 -4.83 -0.81
CA MET A 51 -9.90 -4.38 0.15
C MET A 51 -10.08 -5.09 1.48
N SER A 52 -8.98 -5.33 2.17
CA SER A 52 -8.99 -5.82 3.55
C SER A 52 -8.70 -4.66 4.49
N PHE A 53 -9.54 -4.48 5.51
CA PHE A 53 -9.39 -3.46 6.52
C PHE A 53 -9.18 -4.08 7.90
N PHE A 54 -8.21 -3.56 8.64
CA PHE A 54 -8.05 -3.82 10.05
C PHE A 54 -8.70 -2.68 10.83
N VAL A 55 -9.67 -2.99 11.66
CA VAL A 55 -10.35 -2.00 12.50
C VAL A 55 -10.63 -2.60 13.87
N GLY A 56 -10.10 -1.96 14.92
CA GLY A 56 -10.39 -2.35 16.29
C GLY A 56 -9.98 -3.79 16.64
N GLY A 57 -8.89 -4.30 16.09
CA GLY A 57 -8.32 -5.61 16.41
C GLY A 57 -8.74 -6.76 15.49
N ALA A 58 -9.52 -6.52 14.44
CA ALA A 58 -9.95 -7.54 13.49
C ALA A 58 -9.77 -7.10 12.04
N TRP A 59 -9.38 -8.04 11.18
CA TRP A 59 -9.37 -7.88 9.74
C TRP A 59 -10.72 -8.26 9.15
N ILE A 60 -11.23 -7.45 8.22
CA ILE A 60 -12.43 -7.69 7.44
C ILE A 60 -12.15 -7.50 5.96
N ASP A 61 -12.67 -8.38 5.12
CA ASP A 61 -12.61 -8.22 3.67
C ASP A 61 -13.86 -7.46 3.20
N ALA A 62 -13.64 -6.40 2.45
CA ALA A 62 -14.67 -5.48 1.99
C ALA A 62 -14.67 -5.45 0.45
N PRO A 63 -15.62 -6.13 -0.20
CA PRO A 63 -15.76 -6.09 -1.65
C PRO A 63 -16.32 -4.73 -2.11
N LYS A 64 -16.26 -4.49 -3.41
CA LYS A 64 -16.86 -3.30 -4.06
C LYS A 64 -18.28 -3.02 -3.53
N GLY A 65 -18.53 -1.76 -3.17
CA GLY A 65 -19.80 -1.32 -2.60
C GLY A 65 -19.87 -1.37 -1.07
N SER A 66 -18.83 -1.88 -0.40
CA SER A 66 -18.75 -1.88 1.05
C SER A 66 -18.42 -0.50 1.60
N LEU A 67 -19.01 -0.15 2.73
CA LEU A 67 -18.65 1.01 3.55
C LEU A 67 -17.97 0.51 4.82
N VAL A 68 -16.79 1.04 5.13
CA VAL A 68 -16.01 0.72 6.33
C VAL A 68 -15.74 2.01 7.09
N ILE A 69 -16.02 2.01 8.39
CA ILE A 69 -15.76 3.15 9.27
C ILE A 69 -14.69 2.76 10.28
N ALA A 70 -13.62 3.53 10.32
CA ALA A 70 -12.60 3.48 11.37
C ALA A 70 -12.75 4.74 12.22
N PRO A 71 -13.41 4.66 13.39
CA PRO A 71 -13.56 5.80 14.28
C PRO A 71 -12.22 6.33 14.79
N GLY A 72 -12.12 7.62 15.00
CA GLY A 72 -10.96 8.28 15.58
C GLY A 72 -10.51 7.59 16.88
N GLY A 73 -9.20 7.47 17.05
CA GLY A 73 -8.61 6.75 18.18
C GLY A 73 -8.61 5.22 18.07
N THR A 74 -9.24 4.66 17.04
CA THR A 74 -9.26 3.21 16.79
C THR A 74 -8.08 2.80 15.91
N ALA A 75 -7.33 1.78 16.33
CA ALA A 75 -6.24 1.24 15.51
C ALA A 75 -6.81 0.65 14.20
N HIS A 76 -6.28 1.09 13.08
CA HIS A 76 -6.73 0.64 11.77
C HIS A 76 -5.58 0.55 10.76
N ASP A 77 -5.80 -0.23 9.72
CA ASP A 77 -4.91 -0.44 8.58
C ASP A 77 -5.75 -0.90 7.39
N PHE A 78 -5.18 -0.87 6.19
CA PHE A 78 -5.81 -1.41 4.99
C PHE A 78 -4.77 -2.04 4.07
N GLU A 79 -5.16 -3.07 3.34
CA GLU A 79 -4.30 -3.73 2.36
C GLU A 79 -5.13 -4.37 1.24
N ASN A 80 -4.46 -4.75 0.17
CA ASN A 80 -5.04 -5.58 -0.89
C ASN A 80 -4.39 -6.97 -0.87
N ARG A 81 -5.15 -7.98 -0.48
CA ARG A 81 -4.73 -9.39 -0.40
C ARG A 81 -5.05 -10.18 -1.66
N THR A 82 -5.65 -9.54 -2.66
CA THR A 82 -6.15 -10.19 -3.87
C THR A 82 -5.19 -10.03 -5.05
N ALA A 83 -5.43 -10.84 -6.10
CA ALA A 83 -4.69 -10.76 -7.36
C ALA A 83 -5.18 -9.64 -8.29
N ASP A 84 -6.24 -8.92 -7.92
CA ASP A 84 -6.81 -7.83 -8.68
C ASP A 84 -6.50 -6.49 -8.01
N ARG A 85 -6.45 -5.43 -8.79
CA ARG A 85 -6.37 -4.06 -8.28
C ARG A 85 -7.60 -3.75 -7.43
N ALA A 86 -7.42 -3.01 -6.36
CA ALA A 86 -8.51 -2.56 -5.50
C ALA A 86 -8.43 -1.05 -5.25
N GLY A 87 -9.57 -0.43 -5.02
CA GLY A 87 -9.65 0.99 -4.76
C GLY A 87 -10.79 1.37 -3.83
N ALA A 88 -10.56 2.40 -3.03
CA ALA A 88 -11.56 2.95 -2.13
C ALA A 88 -11.52 4.48 -2.14
N LEU A 89 -12.69 5.08 -2.02
CA LEU A 89 -12.82 6.48 -1.64
C LEU A 89 -12.67 6.58 -0.13
N ASN A 90 -11.87 7.50 0.35
CA ASN A 90 -11.70 7.82 1.78
C ASN A 90 -12.22 9.21 2.07
N LEU A 91 -12.98 9.33 3.15
CA LEU A 91 -13.39 10.58 3.76
C LEU A 91 -12.79 10.63 5.17
N SER A 92 -11.92 11.61 5.44
CA SER A 92 -11.40 11.89 6.79
C SER A 92 -12.11 13.08 7.41
N VAL A 93 -12.51 12.95 8.66
CA VAL A 93 -13.23 13.98 9.42
C VAL A 93 -12.63 14.11 10.83
N PRO A 94 -12.13 15.30 11.20
CA PRO A 94 -11.91 16.52 10.40
C PRO A 94 -10.87 16.34 9.30
N GLY A 95 -10.68 17.36 8.47
CA GLY A 95 -9.87 17.33 7.26
C GLY A 95 -8.37 17.60 7.42
N ASP A 96 -7.76 17.23 8.53
CA ASP A 96 -6.35 17.51 8.84
C ASP A 96 -5.41 16.33 8.47
N PHE A 97 -5.85 15.47 7.55
CA PHE A 97 -5.10 14.27 7.18
C PHE A 97 -3.88 14.56 6.29
N GLU A 98 -3.89 15.63 5.49
CA GLU A 98 -2.82 15.92 4.53
C GLU A 98 -1.42 16.04 5.16
N PRO A 99 -1.23 16.61 6.37
CA PRO A 99 0.08 16.64 7.02
C PRO A 99 0.68 15.26 7.31
N HIS A 100 -0.17 14.22 7.42
CA HIS A 100 0.26 12.85 7.67
C HIS A 100 0.65 12.09 6.38
N MET A 101 0.25 12.61 5.21
CA MET A 101 0.49 11.97 3.91
C MET A 101 1.96 11.86 3.53
N GLU A 102 2.79 12.82 3.88
CA GLU A 102 4.22 12.77 3.59
C GLU A 102 4.87 11.57 4.27
N GLY A 103 4.54 11.30 5.53
CA GLY A 103 5.03 10.14 6.26
C GLY A 103 4.58 8.81 5.65
N ILE A 104 3.32 8.70 5.23
CA ILE A 104 2.79 7.50 4.57
C ILE A 104 3.46 7.28 3.20
N ALA A 105 3.57 8.31 2.39
CA ALA A 105 4.22 8.23 1.08
C ALA A 105 5.71 7.88 1.19
N GLU A 106 6.39 8.39 2.21
CA GLU A 106 7.80 8.08 2.50
C GLU A 106 7.96 6.63 2.95
N TRP A 107 7.07 6.12 3.80
CA TRP A 107 7.05 4.73 4.23
C TRP A 107 6.90 3.76 3.05
N PHE A 108 5.98 4.01 2.12
CA PHE A 108 5.81 3.20 0.91
C PHE A 108 7.03 3.27 -0.01
N ARG A 109 7.63 4.44 -0.20
CA ARG A 109 8.86 4.60 -0.99
C ARG A 109 10.03 3.83 -0.40
N ALA A 110 10.21 3.88 0.91
CA ALA A 110 11.27 3.16 1.61
C ALA A 110 11.13 1.64 1.46
N ARG A 111 9.92 1.08 1.55
CA ARG A 111 9.66 -0.35 1.36
C ARG A 111 9.85 -0.81 -0.08
N SER A 112 9.41 -0.03 -1.05
CA SER A 112 9.62 -0.33 -2.48
C SER A 112 11.10 -0.36 -2.83
N ALA A 113 11.90 0.56 -2.31
CA ALA A 113 13.35 0.60 -2.49
C ALA A 113 14.05 -0.60 -1.81
N ALA A 114 13.59 -1.05 -0.64
CA ALA A 114 14.10 -2.24 0.04
C ALA A 114 13.79 -3.53 -0.73
N ALA A 115 12.56 -3.69 -1.23
CA ALA A 115 12.16 -4.82 -2.05
C ALA A 115 12.96 -4.92 -3.36
N SER A 116 13.21 -3.79 -4.03
CA SER A 116 14.02 -3.72 -5.25
C SER A 116 15.48 -4.12 -5.00
N ARG A 117 16.07 -3.71 -3.87
CA ARG A 117 17.44 -4.11 -3.48
C ARG A 117 17.54 -5.61 -3.22
N THR A 118 16.56 -6.21 -2.55
CA THR A 118 16.52 -7.65 -2.30
C THR A 118 16.38 -8.44 -3.60
N ALA A 119 15.53 -8.03 -4.52
CA ALA A 119 15.37 -8.67 -5.81
C ALA A 119 16.66 -8.59 -6.66
N ASN A 120 17.36 -7.47 -6.65
CA ASN A 120 18.64 -7.32 -7.35
C ASN A 120 19.76 -8.17 -6.71
N ALA A 121 19.82 -8.27 -5.39
CA ALA A 121 20.76 -9.12 -4.69
C ALA A 121 20.57 -10.61 -5.02
N LEU A 122 19.33 -11.08 -5.12
CA LEU A 122 18.99 -12.44 -5.51
C LEU A 122 19.35 -12.72 -6.98
N ARG A 123 19.16 -11.77 -7.89
CA ARG A 123 19.56 -11.89 -9.31
C ARG A 123 21.08 -11.95 -9.48
N SER A 124 21.86 -11.22 -8.71
CA SER A 124 23.32 -11.24 -8.77
C SER A 124 23.94 -12.54 -8.25
N GLN A 125 23.25 -13.27 -7.37
CA GLN A 125 23.69 -14.58 -6.87
C GLN A 125 23.39 -15.73 -7.85
N SER A 126 22.49 -15.58 -8.80
CA SER A 126 22.10 -16.60 -9.78
C SER A 126 22.97 -16.63 -11.03
N VAL A 127 23.92 -15.71 -11.20
CA VAL A 127 24.88 -15.67 -12.31
C VAL A 127 26.24 -16.15 -11.83
N SER A 128 26.37 -17.45 -11.60
CA SER A 128 27.71 -18.11 -11.58
C SER A 128 28.09 -18.53 -12.99
N PRO A 129 29.24 -18.09 -13.52
CA PRO A 129 29.68 -18.57 -14.82
C PRO A 129 30.06 -20.05 -14.72
N GLY A 130 29.33 -20.87 -15.43
CA GLY A 130 29.65 -22.28 -15.57
C GLY A 130 31.07 -22.46 -16.09
N ARG A 131 31.92 -23.20 -15.36
CA ARG A 131 33.22 -23.65 -15.79
C ARG A 131 33.06 -24.46 -17.08
N ARG A 132 33.62 -23.99 -18.16
CA ARG A 132 33.80 -24.80 -19.38
C ARG A 132 34.69 -26.00 -19.06
N PRO A 133 34.32 -27.24 -19.45
CA PRO A 133 35.22 -28.39 -19.32
C PRO A 133 36.41 -28.24 -20.29
N ALA A 134 37.61 -28.47 -19.78
CA ALA A 134 38.84 -28.46 -20.56
C ALA A 134 38.80 -29.55 -21.65
N ARG A 135 39.00 -29.16 -22.92
CA ARG A 135 39.20 -30.10 -24.05
C ARG A 135 40.50 -30.83 -23.81
N ARG A 136 40.46 -32.15 -23.57
CA ARG A 136 41.62 -33.03 -23.67
C ARG A 136 42.07 -33.09 -25.15
N ARG A 137 43.27 -32.61 -25.42
CA ARG A 137 43.96 -32.95 -26.69
C ARG A 137 44.44 -34.38 -26.59
N GLY A 138 43.90 -35.26 -27.41
CA GLY A 138 44.45 -36.56 -27.66
C GLY A 138 45.71 -36.43 -28.51
N ARG A 139 46.79 -37.05 -28.05
CA ARG A 139 47.95 -37.41 -28.87
C ARG A 139 47.68 -38.79 -29.44
N GLY A 140 47.95 -38.95 -30.72
CA GLY A 140 47.98 -40.16 -31.46
C GLY A 140 48.30 -39.85 -32.90
#